data_f436e67758da8f05e37c7669c791e56c
#
_entry.id   f436e67758da8f05e37c7669c791e56c
#
_cell.length_a   1.000
_cell.length_b   1.000
_cell.length_c   1.000
_cell.angle_alpha   90.00
_cell.angle_beta   90.00
_cell.angle_gamma   90.00
#
_symmetry.space_group_name_H-M   'P 1'
#
loop_
_entity.id
_entity.type
_entity.pdbx_description
1 polymer ?
#
loop_
_entity_poly.entity_id
_entity_poly.type
_entity_poly.pdbx_seq_one_letter_code
_entity_poly.pdbx_strand_id
1 'polypeptide(L)'
;MSQPPHSGARPVNALSAASVPSHQEWLEQALHLALTHRQQGGRPFAALLVRENRLVASAVNRMLEAGDPTRHAELEALREGSRQGPLAGAIVYASGHPCPMCLSALVMNGISAVYYAFDNEDAAPFGFDSRAAYAALRLPLCPPPLPLIKLASPIAAKTLYGPLPHG
;
A
#
# COMPACT_ATOMS: atom_id res chain seq x y z
N MET A 1 36.73 -22.97 -56.94
CA MET A 1 35.32 -22.94 -56.57
C MET A 1 35.24 -22.71 -55.04
N SER A 2 35.07 -21.47 -54.62
CA SER A 2 35.10 -21.06 -53.22
C SER A 2 33.69 -20.84 -52.75
N GLN A 3 33.31 -21.47 -51.65
CA GLN A 3 32.02 -21.20 -50.96
C GLN A 3 32.14 -19.93 -50.12
N PRO A 4 31.04 -19.12 -50.00
CA PRO A 4 30.98 -17.99 -49.14
C PRO A 4 30.66 -18.38 -47.68
N PRO A 5 31.02 -17.56 -46.67
CA PRO A 5 30.82 -17.88 -45.28
C PRO A 5 29.37 -17.65 -44.86
N HIS A 6 28.85 -18.59 -44.07
CA HIS A 6 27.54 -18.49 -43.43
C HIS A 6 27.51 -17.33 -42.40
N SER A 7 26.67 -16.36 -42.69
CA SER A 7 26.29 -15.28 -41.75
C SER A 7 25.55 -15.87 -40.54
N GLY A 8 26.20 -15.90 -39.39
CA GLY A 8 25.61 -16.25 -38.13
C GLY A 8 24.61 -15.15 -37.68
N ALA A 9 23.33 -15.45 -37.72
CA ALA A 9 22.30 -14.61 -37.14
C ALA A 9 22.53 -14.53 -35.61
N ARG A 10 22.79 -13.35 -35.12
CA ARG A 10 22.84 -13.07 -33.67
C ARG A 10 21.44 -13.35 -33.11
N PRO A 11 21.30 -14.07 -31.96
CA PRO A 11 20.02 -14.19 -31.31
C PRO A 11 19.52 -12.81 -30.87
N VAL A 12 18.35 -12.44 -31.36
CA VAL A 12 17.63 -11.24 -30.85
C VAL A 12 17.40 -11.40 -29.37
N ASN A 13 17.90 -10.43 -28.65
CA ASN A 13 17.85 -10.26 -27.22
C ASN A 13 16.44 -10.59 -26.69
N ALA A 14 16.34 -11.62 -25.84
CA ALA A 14 15.13 -11.91 -25.11
C ALA A 14 14.79 -10.69 -24.25
N LEU A 15 13.69 -10.04 -24.53
CA LEU A 15 13.10 -9.04 -23.65
C LEU A 15 13.01 -9.66 -22.27
N SER A 16 13.79 -9.14 -21.32
CA SER A 16 13.73 -9.52 -19.91
C SER A 16 12.26 -9.38 -19.47
N ALA A 17 11.62 -10.50 -19.21
CA ALA A 17 10.31 -10.50 -18.59
C ALA A 17 10.49 -9.76 -17.25
N ALA A 18 9.89 -8.59 -17.10
CA ALA A 18 9.91 -7.86 -15.85
C ALA A 18 9.40 -8.79 -14.75
N SER A 19 10.22 -9.05 -13.74
CA SER A 19 9.84 -9.91 -12.64
C SER A 19 8.61 -9.32 -11.93
N VAL A 20 7.67 -10.19 -11.55
CA VAL A 20 6.50 -9.79 -10.77
C VAL A 20 6.99 -9.21 -9.45
N PRO A 21 6.55 -8.00 -9.05
CA PRO A 21 6.97 -7.40 -7.79
C PRO A 21 6.58 -8.28 -6.59
N SER A 22 7.50 -8.41 -5.64
CA SER A 22 7.27 -9.08 -4.36
C SER A 22 6.33 -8.26 -3.46
N HIS A 23 5.80 -8.88 -2.40
CA HIS A 23 5.04 -8.14 -1.38
C HIS A 23 5.84 -7.00 -0.77
N GLN A 24 7.14 -7.19 -0.58
CA GLN A 24 8.04 -6.18 -0.06
C GLN A 24 8.15 -4.98 -1.01
N GLU A 25 8.35 -5.22 -2.30
CA GLU A 25 8.45 -4.15 -3.31
C GLU A 25 7.16 -3.35 -3.45
N TRP A 26 5.99 -4.01 -3.36
CA TRP A 26 4.71 -3.30 -3.34
C TRP A 26 4.56 -2.43 -2.09
N LEU A 27 4.98 -2.92 -0.93
CA LEU A 27 4.93 -2.14 0.30
C LEU A 27 5.87 -0.93 0.25
N GLU A 28 7.07 -1.10 -0.29
CA GLU A 28 8.02 0.01 -0.47
C GLU A 28 7.49 1.10 -1.38
N GLN A 29 6.75 0.75 -2.43
CA GLN A 29 6.05 1.73 -3.26
C GLN A 29 4.98 2.50 -2.46
N ALA A 30 4.19 1.83 -1.62
CA ALA A 30 3.23 2.49 -0.74
C ALA A 30 3.92 3.45 0.24
N LEU A 31 5.04 3.05 0.83
CA LEU A 31 5.84 3.90 1.72
C LEU A 31 6.41 5.13 1.01
N HIS A 32 6.95 4.94 -0.19
CA HIS A 32 7.45 6.05 -1.00
C HIS A 32 6.34 7.06 -1.31
N LEU A 33 5.16 6.58 -1.69
CA LEU A 33 4.00 7.43 -1.95
C LEU A 33 3.56 8.20 -0.70
N ALA A 34 3.53 7.54 0.47
CA ALA A 34 3.18 8.17 1.75
C ALA A 34 4.18 9.26 2.14
N LEU A 35 5.49 9.01 1.97
CA LEU A 35 6.55 10.00 2.22
C LEU A 35 6.42 11.22 1.30
N THR A 36 6.23 11.00 0.02
CA THR A 36 6.06 12.07 -0.97
C THR A 36 4.84 12.94 -0.63
N HIS A 37 3.71 12.30 -0.32
CA HIS A 37 2.49 13.02 0.06
C HIS A 37 2.68 13.84 1.34
N ARG A 38 3.36 13.29 2.34
CA ARG A 38 3.71 14.00 3.57
C ARG A 38 4.59 15.23 3.30
N GLN A 39 5.60 15.12 2.44
CA GLN A 39 6.46 16.24 2.06
C GLN A 39 5.68 17.38 1.39
N GLN A 40 4.55 17.06 0.78
CA GLN A 40 3.63 18.02 0.18
C GLN A 40 2.59 18.57 1.19
N GLY A 41 2.73 18.27 2.49
CA GLY A 41 1.84 18.75 3.54
C GLY A 41 0.64 17.85 3.82
N GLY A 42 0.52 16.70 3.15
CA GLY A 42 -0.53 15.72 3.39
C GLY A 42 -0.27 14.84 4.62
N ARG A 43 -1.27 14.06 5.02
CA ARG A 43 -1.11 13.04 6.07
C ARG A 43 -0.27 11.87 5.55
N PRO A 44 0.61 11.27 6.38
CA PRO A 44 1.62 10.31 5.97
C PRO A 44 1.07 8.89 5.73
N PHE A 45 0.00 8.80 4.93
CA PHE A 45 -0.65 7.52 4.65
C PHE A 45 -0.89 7.35 3.16
N ALA A 46 -0.56 6.16 2.66
CA ALA A 46 -0.82 5.72 1.30
C ALA A 46 -1.22 4.25 1.27
N ALA A 47 -1.94 3.86 0.24
CA ALA A 47 -2.32 2.48 -0.02
C ALA A 47 -2.25 2.17 -1.52
N LEU A 48 -1.79 0.96 -1.84
CA LEU A 48 -1.86 0.37 -3.16
C LEU A 48 -2.86 -0.78 -3.15
N LEU A 49 -3.67 -0.88 -4.17
CA LEU A 49 -4.56 -2.00 -4.43
C LEU A 49 -4.00 -2.81 -5.60
N VAL A 50 -3.68 -4.07 -5.35
CA VAL A 50 -3.07 -4.97 -6.33
C VAL A 50 -3.95 -6.20 -6.52
N ARG A 51 -4.24 -6.56 -7.76
CA ARG A 51 -4.96 -7.79 -8.10
C ARG A 51 -4.22 -8.53 -9.22
N GLU A 52 -4.05 -9.84 -9.05
CA GLU A 52 -3.35 -10.68 -10.04
C GLU A 52 -1.96 -10.09 -10.40
N ASN A 53 -1.22 -9.65 -9.38
CA ASN A 53 0.09 -9.00 -9.49
C ASN A 53 0.12 -7.73 -10.36
N ARG A 54 -1.01 -7.07 -10.52
CA ARG A 54 -1.13 -5.79 -11.23
C ARG A 54 -1.62 -4.70 -10.29
N LEU A 55 -0.99 -3.54 -10.34
CA LEU A 55 -1.46 -2.35 -9.65
C LEU A 55 -2.80 -1.92 -10.26
N VAL A 56 -3.86 -1.95 -9.44
CA VAL A 56 -5.21 -1.52 -9.82
C VAL A 56 -5.43 -0.06 -9.44
N ALA A 57 -5.00 0.31 -8.23
CA ALA A 57 -5.10 1.69 -7.75
C ALA A 57 -3.97 2.03 -6.79
N SER A 58 -3.59 3.29 -6.74
CA SER A 58 -2.71 3.86 -5.71
C SER A 58 -3.33 5.15 -5.18
N ALA A 59 -3.35 5.32 -3.87
CA ALA A 59 -4.00 6.46 -3.25
C ALA A 59 -3.28 6.93 -2.00
N VAL A 60 -3.51 8.19 -1.64
CA VAL A 60 -3.03 8.83 -0.42
C VAL A 60 -4.19 9.29 0.44
N ASN A 61 -3.91 9.60 1.69
CA ASN A 61 -4.91 10.18 2.59
C ASN A 61 -5.26 11.61 2.14
N ARG A 62 -6.53 11.86 1.87
CA ARG A 62 -7.04 13.15 1.37
C ARG A 62 -7.92 13.89 2.36
N MET A 63 -7.89 13.52 3.65
CA MET A 63 -8.75 14.13 4.68
C MET A 63 -8.59 15.64 4.76
N LEU A 64 -7.35 16.14 4.75
CA LEU A 64 -7.07 17.58 4.88
C LEU A 64 -7.49 18.34 3.62
N GLU A 65 -7.17 17.80 2.45
CA GLU A 65 -7.49 18.41 1.15
C GLU A 65 -9.00 18.48 0.91
N ALA A 66 -9.72 17.41 1.26
CA ALA A 66 -11.16 17.30 0.99
C ALA A 66 -12.05 17.80 2.14
N GLY A 67 -11.48 18.08 3.33
CA GLY A 67 -12.26 18.36 4.53
C GLY A 67 -13.18 17.22 4.96
N ASP A 68 -12.82 15.97 4.59
CA ASP A 68 -13.65 14.79 4.80
C ASP A 68 -12.86 13.75 5.62
N PRO A 69 -13.28 13.45 6.87
CA PRO A 69 -12.58 12.52 7.75
C PRO A 69 -12.59 11.06 7.27
N THR A 70 -13.37 10.73 6.25
CA THR A 70 -13.44 9.39 5.69
C THR A 70 -12.46 9.14 4.54
N ARG A 71 -11.77 10.17 4.05
CA ARG A 71 -10.87 10.10 2.91
C ARG A 71 -9.49 9.50 3.28
N HIS A 72 -9.51 8.31 3.91
CA HIS A 72 -8.30 7.53 4.21
C HIS A 72 -7.74 6.88 2.94
N ALA A 73 -6.44 6.62 2.93
CA ALA A 73 -5.74 6.10 1.75
C ALA A 73 -6.33 4.77 1.25
N GLU A 74 -6.67 3.85 2.16
CA GLU A 74 -7.27 2.56 1.83
C GLU A 74 -8.66 2.73 1.19
N LEU A 75 -9.48 3.66 1.72
CA LEU A 75 -10.80 3.95 1.15
C LEU A 75 -10.70 4.63 -0.21
N GLU A 76 -9.71 5.51 -0.39
CA GLU A 76 -9.43 6.11 -1.70
C GLU A 76 -8.98 5.05 -2.70
N ALA A 77 -8.12 4.11 -2.30
CA ALA A 77 -7.69 3.01 -3.15
C ALA A 77 -8.87 2.10 -3.54
N LEU A 78 -9.80 1.81 -2.62
CA LEU A 78 -11.03 1.07 -2.93
C LEU A 78 -11.93 1.84 -3.91
N ARG A 79 -12.13 3.15 -3.70
CA ARG A 79 -12.94 4.01 -4.60
C ARG A 79 -12.37 4.02 -6.02
N GLU A 80 -11.08 4.20 -6.15
CA GLU A 80 -10.42 4.21 -7.46
C GLU A 80 -10.43 2.83 -8.10
N GLY A 81 -10.09 1.78 -7.31
CA GLY A 81 -10.06 0.41 -7.79
C GLY A 81 -11.44 -0.08 -8.26
N SER A 82 -12.53 0.32 -7.58
CA SER A 82 -13.90 -0.08 -7.96
C SER A 82 -14.32 0.42 -9.33
N ARG A 83 -13.71 1.50 -9.84
CA ARG A 83 -13.93 1.99 -11.21
C ARG A 83 -13.24 1.13 -12.26
N GLN A 84 -12.24 0.34 -11.85
CA GLN A 84 -11.45 -0.52 -12.71
C GLN A 84 -11.98 -1.96 -12.76
N GLY A 85 -12.93 -2.31 -11.89
CA GLY A 85 -13.55 -3.63 -11.84
C GLY A 85 -13.72 -4.20 -10.42
N PRO A 86 -13.97 -5.51 -10.30
CA PRO A 86 -14.20 -6.16 -9.02
C PRO A 86 -13.00 -6.03 -8.07
N LEU A 87 -13.27 -5.78 -6.79
CA LEU A 87 -12.24 -5.65 -5.76
C LEU A 87 -11.92 -6.99 -5.06
N ALA A 88 -12.86 -7.93 -5.09
CA ALA A 88 -12.72 -9.22 -4.42
C ALA A 88 -11.43 -9.96 -4.86
N GLY A 89 -10.73 -10.51 -3.88
CA GLY A 89 -9.45 -11.21 -4.10
C GLY A 89 -8.23 -10.30 -4.25
N ALA A 90 -8.42 -8.97 -4.30
CA ALA A 90 -7.29 -8.04 -4.31
C ALA A 90 -6.54 -8.03 -2.98
N ILE A 91 -5.29 -7.57 -3.02
CA ILE A 91 -4.41 -7.35 -1.88
C ILE A 91 -4.20 -5.85 -1.72
N VAL A 92 -4.20 -5.36 -0.49
CA VAL A 92 -3.86 -3.97 -0.16
C VAL A 92 -2.48 -3.91 0.49
N TYR A 93 -1.67 -2.95 0.05
CA TYR A 93 -0.38 -2.60 0.67
C TYR A 93 -0.51 -1.19 1.24
N ALA A 94 -0.49 -1.09 2.56
CA ALA A 94 -0.71 0.16 3.28
C ALA A 94 0.54 0.59 4.04
N SER A 95 0.83 1.88 4.08
CA SER A 95 1.96 2.41 4.86
C SER A 95 1.81 2.19 6.37
N GLY A 96 0.56 2.10 6.87
CA GLY A 96 0.24 1.83 8.27
C GLY A 96 -0.87 0.82 8.44
N HIS A 97 -1.03 0.32 9.66
CA HIS A 97 -2.11 -0.60 10.03
C HIS A 97 -3.48 0.05 9.74
N PRO A 98 -4.41 -0.63 9.03
CA PRO A 98 -5.71 -0.05 8.73
C PRO A 98 -6.50 0.24 10.02
N CYS A 99 -7.16 1.39 10.08
CA CYS A 99 -8.08 1.69 11.17
C CYS A 99 -9.38 0.86 11.03
N PRO A 100 -10.26 0.82 12.06
CA PRO A 100 -11.50 0.04 12.00
C PRO A 100 -12.40 0.36 10.82
N MET A 101 -12.51 1.63 10.42
CA MET A 101 -13.29 2.06 9.26
C MET A 101 -12.75 1.44 7.96
N CYS A 102 -11.44 1.55 7.76
CA CYS A 102 -10.77 0.96 6.60
C CYS A 102 -10.87 -0.56 6.61
N LEU A 103 -10.59 -1.20 7.75
CA LEU A 103 -10.67 -2.65 7.88
C LEU A 103 -12.06 -3.17 7.54
N SER A 104 -13.11 -2.54 8.05
CA SER A 104 -14.50 -2.91 7.73
C SER A 104 -14.77 -2.81 6.23
N ALA A 105 -14.36 -1.72 5.59
CA ALA A 105 -14.54 -1.54 4.16
C ALA A 105 -13.76 -2.59 3.33
N LEU A 106 -12.53 -2.93 3.75
CA LEU A 106 -11.72 -3.96 3.10
C LEU A 106 -12.38 -5.34 3.18
N VAL A 107 -12.87 -5.72 4.35
CA VAL A 107 -13.62 -6.98 4.56
C VAL A 107 -14.88 -7.03 3.70
N MET A 108 -15.69 -5.95 3.72
CA MET A 108 -16.95 -5.87 2.96
C MET A 108 -16.74 -5.95 1.44
N ASN A 109 -15.58 -5.56 0.94
CA ASN A 109 -15.23 -5.63 -0.48
C ASN A 109 -14.43 -6.88 -0.87
N GLY A 110 -14.28 -7.85 0.04
CA GLY A 110 -13.64 -9.13 -0.25
C GLY A 110 -12.14 -9.04 -0.51
N ILE A 111 -11.45 -8.06 0.10
CA ILE A 111 -9.99 -7.98 0.04
C ILE A 111 -9.40 -9.22 0.72
N SER A 112 -8.43 -9.84 0.08
CA SER A 112 -7.87 -11.12 0.53
C SER A 112 -6.81 -10.99 1.63
N ALA A 113 -6.04 -9.89 1.64
CA ALA A 113 -5.04 -9.61 2.66
C ALA A 113 -4.65 -8.12 2.66
N VAL A 114 -4.09 -7.67 3.78
CA VAL A 114 -3.41 -6.39 3.89
C VAL A 114 -1.98 -6.62 4.36
N TYR A 115 -1.02 -6.11 3.61
CA TYR A 115 0.36 -5.96 4.04
C TYR A 115 0.59 -4.52 4.46
N TYR A 116 1.23 -4.31 5.61
CA TYR A 116 1.48 -2.98 6.15
C TYR A 116 2.87 -2.87 6.80
N ALA A 117 3.39 -1.66 6.91
CA ALA A 117 4.72 -1.41 7.45
C ALA A 117 4.70 -1.11 8.96
N PHE A 118 3.85 -0.17 9.38
CA PHE A 118 3.83 0.34 10.74
C PHE A 118 2.53 -0.03 11.44
N ASP A 119 2.62 -0.61 12.62
CA ASP A 119 1.46 -0.91 13.45
C ASP A 119 1.03 0.30 14.31
N ASN A 120 0.01 0.09 15.13
CA ASN A 120 -0.49 1.12 16.03
C ASN A 120 0.53 1.53 17.09
N GLU A 121 1.44 0.65 17.50
CA GLU A 121 2.50 0.97 18.47
C GLU A 121 3.54 1.89 17.85
N ASP A 122 3.93 1.61 16.60
CA ASP A 122 4.85 2.45 15.83
C ASP A 122 4.27 3.86 15.60
N ALA A 123 2.95 3.96 15.41
CA ALA A 123 2.24 5.19 15.06
C ALA A 123 1.80 6.03 16.29
N ALA A 124 1.63 5.40 17.45
CA ALA A 124 1.12 6.01 18.68
C ALA A 124 1.92 7.25 19.14
N PRO A 125 3.27 7.25 19.12
CA PRO A 125 4.04 8.43 19.53
C PRO A 125 3.78 9.69 18.70
N PHE A 126 3.19 9.51 17.51
CA PHE A 126 2.91 10.58 16.55
C PHE A 126 1.42 10.94 16.44
N GLY A 127 0.57 10.35 17.30
CA GLY A 127 -0.86 10.63 17.35
C GLY A 127 -1.71 9.91 16.29
N PHE A 128 -1.20 8.82 15.71
CA PHE A 128 -1.88 8.05 14.66
C PHE A 128 -2.36 6.66 15.13
N ASP A 129 -2.56 6.48 16.43
CA ASP A 129 -3.03 5.22 17.01
C ASP A 129 -4.55 5.06 16.89
N SER A 130 -5.00 3.94 16.36
CA SER A 130 -6.41 3.60 16.22
C SER A 130 -6.91 2.53 17.20
N ARG A 131 -6.09 2.07 18.16
CA ARG A 131 -6.45 1.00 19.11
C ARG A 131 -7.67 1.33 19.96
N ALA A 132 -7.86 2.59 20.35
CA ALA A 132 -9.04 3.02 21.10
C ALA A 132 -10.33 2.79 20.32
N ALA A 133 -10.32 3.01 18.99
CA ALA A 133 -11.46 2.75 18.13
C ALA A 133 -11.73 1.24 17.97
N TYR A 134 -10.67 0.42 17.85
CA TYR A 134 -10.79 -1.04 17.84
C TYR A 134 -11.42 -1.55 19.13
N ALA A 135 -10.98 -1.06 20.30
CA ALA A 135 -11.52 -1.42 21.60
C ALA A 135 -13.01 -1.02 21.75
N ALA A 136 -13.34 0.22 21.36
CA ALA A 136 -14.73 0.73 21.44
C ALA A 136 -15.69 -0.07 20.57
N LEU A 137 -15.26 -0.51 19.39
CA LEU A 137 -16.05 -1.32 18.47
C LEU A 137 -15.98 -2.82 18.78
N ARG A 138 -15.16 -3.24 19.75
CA ARG A 138 -14.89 -4.65 20.09
C ARG A 138 -14.45 -5.48 18.87
N LEU A 139 -13.70 -4.86 17.97
CA LEU A 139 -13.16 -5.56 16.81
C LEU A 139 -11.91 -6.35 17.22
N PRO A 140 -11.83 -7.64 16.90
CA PRO A 140 -10.68 -8.45 17.25
C PRO A 140 -9.46 -8.02 16.42
N LEU A 141 -8.32 -7.81 17.09
CA LEU A 141 -7.02 -7.66 16.46
C LEU A 141 -6.30 -9.01 16.32
N CYS A 142 -6.73 -10.01 17.09
CA CYS A 142 -6.16 -11.35 17.08
C CYS A 142 -7.23 -12.41 17.40
N PRO A 143 -7.61 -13.29 16.47
CA PRO A 143 -7.26 -13.20 15.06
C PRO A 143 -8.00 -12.03 14.38
N PRO A 144 -7.38 -11.36 13.40
CA PRO A 144 -8.04 -10.31 12.64
C PRO A 144 -9.07 -10.90 11.67
N PRO A 145 -10.10 -10.13 11.26
CA PRO A 145 -11.16 -10.61 10.37
C PRO A 145 -10.70 -10.88 8.92
N LEU A 146 -9.51 -10.40 8.55
CA LEU A 146 -8.80 -10.78 7.33
C LEU A 146 -7.30 -10.81 7.64
N PRO A 147 -6.48 -11.50 6.84
CA PRO A 147 -5.03 -11.53 7.05
C PRO A 147 -4.42 -10.12 7.04
N LEU A 148 -3.85 -9.71 8.17
CA LEU A 148 -3.08 -8.48 8.35
C LEU A 148 -1.62 -8.86 8.59
N ILE A 149 -0.74 -8.56 7.65
CA ILE A 149 0.66 -9.00 7.65
C ILE A 149 1.58 -7.78 7.74
N LYS A 150 2.28 -7.65 8.87
CA LYS A 150 3.33 -6.63 9.01
C LYS A 150 4.58 -7.07 8.26
N LEU A 151 5.11 -6.22 7.41
CA LEU A 151 6.39 -6.42 6.74
C LEU A 151 7.42 -5.42 7.28
N ALA A 152 8.69 -5.74 7.10
CA ALA A 152 9.77 -4.84 7.48
C ALA A 152 9.73 -3.55 6.65
N SER A 153 9.89 -2.43 7.32
CA SER A 153 10.00 -1.12 6.66
C SER A 153 11.46 -0.76 6.45
N PRO A 154 11.85 -0.27 5.26
CA PRO A 154 13.20 0.23 5.03
C PRO A 154 13.46 1.57 5.71
N ILE A 155 12.44 2.23 6.23
CA ILE A 155 12.52 3.51 6.94
C ILE A 155 11.96 3.37 8.35
N ALA A 156 12.43 4.23 9.27
CA ALA A 156 11.89 4.30 10.63
C ALA A 156 10.52 4.98 10.66
N ALA A 157 9.66 4.61 11.63
CA ALA A 157 8.36 5.26 11.85
C ALA A 157 8.49 6.79 12.02
N LYS A 158 9.55 7.25 12.73
CA LYS A 158 9.84 8.68 12.87
C LYS A 158 10.07 9.39 11.53
N THR A 159 10.64 8.71 10.55
CA THR A 159 10.85 9.28 9.20
C THR A 159 9.52 9.52 8.50
N LEU A 160 8.57 8.61 8.67
CA LEU A 160 7.25 8.75 8.06
C LEU A 160 6.32 9.66 8.87
N TYR A 161 6.26 9.53 10.17
CA TYR A 161 5.26 10.16 11.03
C TYR A 161 5.77 11.35 11.85
N GLY A 162 7.08 11.47 12.07
CA GLY A 162 7.67 12.52 12.91
C GLY A 162 7.57 13.92 12.26
N PRO A 163 7.96 14.99 12.95
CA PRO A 163 7.93 16.33 12.39
C PRO A 163 8.81 16.42 11.14
N LEU A 164 8.37 17.21 10.16
CA LEU A 164 9.20 17.51 9.00
C LEU A 164 10.45 18.28 9.49
N PRO A 165 11.64 18.01 8.94
CA PRO A 165 12.79 18.87 9.19
C PRO A 165 12.42 20.29 8.77
N HIS A 166 12.64 21.23 9.69
CA HIS A 166 12.48 22.64 9.38
C HIS A 166 13.53 22.97 8.29
N GLY A 167 13.06 23.41 7.14
CA GLY A 167 13.90 23.94 6.06
C GLY A 167 14.50 25.29 6.43
#